data_ce598fadf84650c39343a890386ee323
#
_entry.id   ce598fadf84650c39343a890386ee323
#
_cell.length_a   1.000
_cell.length_b   1.000
_cell.length_c   1.000
_cell.angle_alpha   90.00
_cell.angle_beta   90.00
_cell.angle_gamma   90.00
#
_symmetry.space_group_name_H-M   'P 1'
#
loop_
_entity.id
_entity.type
_entity.pdbx_description
1 polymer ?
#
loop_
_entity_poly.entity_id
_entity_poly.type
_entity_poly.pdbx_seq_one_letter_code
_entity_poly.pdbx_strand_id
1 'polypeptide(L)'
;MKVKKLDKKFTKKGDVFTQIEIGDNYYIYKRDIGDFSCYEIFEKKIVAINDYMRRYDLTGKYNEFDAYEQYPNDEHFGHWAYCCSNFEKTRKYIYMFNNDIK
;
A
#
# COMPACT_ATOMS: atom_id res chain seq x y z
N MET A 1 18.82 6.58 4.75
CA MET A 1 18.00 5.42 5.13
C MET A 1 17.52 4.72 3.86
N LYS A 2 17.68 3.42 3.82
CA LYS A 2 17.24 2.62 2.67
C LYS A 2 15.87 2.02 2.93
N VAL A 3 14.88 2.38 2.11
CA VAL A 3 13.49 1.98 2.30
C VAL A 3 13.07 0.98 1.21
N LYS A 4 12.51 -0.16 1.63
CA LYS A 4 11.95 -1.13 0.69
C LYS A 4 10.61 -0.62 0.17
N LYS A 5 10.54 -0.32 -1.12
CA LYS A 5 9.30 0.15 -1.76
C LYS A 5 8.31 -1.00 -1.95
N LEU A 6 7.03 -0.66 -2.04
CA LEU A 6 6.00 -1.63 -2.35
C LEU A 6 6.19 -2.21 -3.75
N ASP A 7 5.84 -3.48 -3.93
CA ASP A 7 5.91 -4.14 -5.22
C ASP A 7 4.89 -3.55 -6.20
N LYS A 8 5.28 -3.44 -7.46
CA LYS A 8 4.41 -2.91 -8.51
C LYS A 8 3.23 -3.84 -8.81
N LYS A 9 3.40 -5.13 -8.57
CA LYS A 9 2.36 -6.13 -8.79
C LYS A 9 2.58 -7.29 -7.83
N PHE A 10 1.50 -7.75 -7.20
CA PHE A 10 1.57 -8.92 -6.32
C PHE A 10 0.21 -9.60 -6.24
N THR A 11 0.22 -10.82 -5.74
CA THR A 11 -1.00 -11.62 -5.53
C THR A 11 -1.14 -11.89 -4.03
N LYS A 12 -2.36 -11.74 -3.53
CA LYS A 12 -2.67 -12.03 -2.13
C LYS A 12 -4.06 -12.62 -2.05
N LYS A 13 -4.19 -13.80 -1.47
CA LYS A 13 -5.47 -14.52 -1.33
C LYS A 13 -6.21 -14.69 -2.65
N GLY A 14 -5.45 -14.90 -3.74
CA GLY A 14 -6.03 -15.11 -5.07
C GLY A 14 -6.33 -13.83 -5.84
N ASP A 15 -6.31 -12.66 -5.20
CA ASP A 15 -6.54 -11.39 -5.87
C ASP A 15 -5.22 -10.82 -6.39
N VAL A 16 -5.28 -10.15 -7.55
CA VAL A 16 -4.11 -9.52 -8.17
C VAL A 16 -4.14 -8.03 -7.90
N PHE A 17 -3.05 -7.51 -7.36
CA PHE A 17 -2.89 -6.09 -7.04
C PHE A 17 -1.87 -5.49 -7.98
N THR A 18 -2.24 -4.43 -8.70
CA THR A 18 -1.38 -3.75 -9.66
C THR A 18 -1.29 -2.26 -9.29
N GLN A 19 -0.07 -1.78 -9.08
CA GLN A 19 0.17 -0.36 -8.80
C GLN A 19 -0.10 0.46 -10.05
N ILE A 20 -1.05 1.39 -9.99
CA ILE A 20 -1.45 2.18 -11.16
C ILE A 20 -1.12 3.67 -11.03
N GLU A 21 -0.93 4.16 -9.81
CA GLU A 21 -0.56 5.56 -9.62
C GLU A 21 0.27 5.71 -8.36
N ILE A 22 1.30 6.56 -8.42
CA ILE A 22 2.17 6.90 -7.29
C ILE A 22 2.16 8.42 -7.16
N GLY A 23 1.75 8.91 -5.99
CA GLY A 23 1.91 10.33 -5.66
C GLY A 23 3.05 10.53 -4.67
N ASP A 24 3.24 11.77 -4.21
CA ASP A 24 4.28 12.08 -3.23
C ASP A 24 3.99 11.41 -1.89
N ASN A 25 2.72 11.30 -1.52
CA ASN A 25 2.31 10.79 -0.22
C ASN A 25 1.21 9.72 -0.29
N TYR A 26 0.96 9.14 -1.48
CA TYR A 26 -0.06 8.11 -1.64
C TYR A 26 0.30 7.11 -2.73
N TYR A 27 -0.38 5.95 -2.68
CA TYR A 27 -0.41 4.94 -3.74
C TYR A 27 -1.84 4.63 -4.11
N ILE A 28 -2.06 4.27 -5.39
CA ILE A 28 -3.31 3.67 -5.84
C ILE A 28 -2.98 2.32 -6.48
N TYR A 29 -3.62 1.27 -5.97
CA TYR A 29 -3.54 -0.08 -6.54
C TYR A 29 -4.89 -0.49 -7.09
N LYS A 30 -4.88 -1.10 -8.27
CA LYS A 30 -6.05 -1.79 -8.80
C LYS A 30 -6.04 -3.20 -8.27
N ARG A 31 -7.14 -3.62 -7.65
CA ARG A 31 -7.31 -4.96 -7.13
C ARG A 31 -8.29 -5.70 -8.01
N ASP A 32 -7.84 -6.78 -8.65
CA ASP A 32 -8.67 -7.63 -9.48
C ASP A 32 -9.16 -8.82 -8.66
N ILE A 33 -10.50 -8.89 -8.51
CA ILE A 33 -11.19 -9.90 -7.70
C ILE A 33 -12.12 -10.68 -8.64
N GLY A 34 -11.61 -11.79 -9.22
CA GLY A 34 -12.39 -12.54 -10.19
C GLY A 34 -12.78 -11.67 -11.38
N ASP A 35 -14.08 -11.49 -11.59
CA ASP A 35 -14.60 -10.77 -12.77
C ASP A 35 -14.73 -9.26 -12.57
N PHE A 36 -14.42 -8.73 -11.40
CA PHE A 36 -14.54 -7.30 -11.14
C PHE A 36 -13.28 -6.74 -10.49
N SER A 37 -13.19 -5.41 -10.47
CA SER A 37 -12.05 -4.72 -9.93
C SER A 37 -12.49 -3.60 -9.00
N CYS A 38 -11.63 -3.27 -8.04
CA CYS A 38 -11.78 -2.07 -7.23
C CYS A 38 -10.43 -1.39 -7.12
N TYR A 39 -10.41 -0.21 -6.51
CA TYR A 39 -9.21 0.60 -6.39
C TYR A 39 -8.94 0.89 -4.92
N GLU A 40 -7.74 0.57 -4.46
CA GLU A 40 -7.32 0.82 -3.09
C GLU A 40 -6.36 1.99 -3.11
N ILE A 41 -6.73 3.08 -2.46
CA ILE A 41 -5.90 4.26 -2.30
C ILE A 41 -5.50 4.41 -0.85
N PHE A 42 -4.23 4.72 -0.60
CA PHE A 42 -3.74 4.85 0.77
C PHE A 42 -2.53 5.77 0.86
N GLU A 43 -2.34 6.32 2.05
CA GLU A 43 -1.16 7.13 2.34
C GLU A 43 0.10 6.27 2.38
N LYS A 44 1.23 6.85 1.98
CA LYS A 44 2.53 6.19 2.15
C LYS A 44 2.86 6.14 3.64
N LYS A 45 3.05 4.93 4.15
CA LYS A 45 3.46 4.69 5.54
C LYS A 45 4.77 3.93 5.53
N ILE A 46 5.77 4.47 6.23
CA ILE A 46 7.09 3.87 6.32
C ILE A 46 7.26 3.31 7.73
N VAL A 47 7.58 2.03 7.82
CA VAL A 47 7.72 1.30 9.08
C VAL A 47 9.17 0.85 9.22
N ALA A 48 9.79 1.14 10.36
CA ALA A 48 11.14 0.70 10.65
C ALA A 48 11.20 -0.83 10.79
N ILE A 49 12.25 -1.41 10.22
CA ILE A 49 12.49 -2.86 10.34
C ILE A 49 13.23 -3.09 11.65
N ASN A 50 12.63 -3.88 12.54
CA ASN A 50 13.22 -4.19 13.83
C ASN A 50 13.89 -5.58 13.83
N ASP A 51 14.58 -5.90 14.91
CA ASP A 51 15.31 -7.17 15.05
C ASP A 51 14.39 -8.38 14.98
N TYR A 52 13.17 -8.25 15.51
CA TYR A 52 12.19 -9.33 15.47
C TYR A 52 11.84 -9.67 14.02
N MET A 53 11.57 -8.67 13.20
CA MET A 53 11.25 -8.87 11.78
C MET A 53 12.41 -9.53 11.03
N ARG A 54 13.65 -9.10 11.31
CA ARG A 54 14.84 -9.67 10.67
C ARG A 54 15.05 -11.12 11.07
N ARG A 55 14.78 -11.45 12.33
CA ARG A 55 14.96 -12.81 12.86
C ARG A 55 14.06 -13.82 12.17
N TYR A 56 12.83 -13.42 11.83
CA TYR A 56 11.86 -14.30 11.22
C TYR A 56 11.74 -14.12 9.69
N ASP A 57 12.64 -13.37 9.08
CA ASP A 57 12.68 -13.16 7.64
C ASP A 57 13.48 -14.28 6.98
N LEU A 58 12.81 -15.38 6.71
CA LEU A 58 13.45 -16.57 6.14
C LEU A 58 13.94 -16.36 4.70
N THR A 59 13.40 -15.36 4.01
CA THR A 59 13.76 -15.08 2.61
C THR A 59 14.87 -14.05 2.48
N GLY A 60 15.20 -13.33 3.57
CA GLY A 60 16.20 -12.28 3.54
C GLY A 60 15.75 -11.01 2.84
N LYS A 61 14.44 -10.83 2.61
CA LYS A 61 13.93 -9.69 1.83
C LYS A 61 14.19 -8.33 2.47
N TYR A 62 14.46 -8.29 3.78
CA TYR A 62 14.74 -7.04 4.50
C TYR A 62 16.22 -6.79 4.75
N ASN A 63 17.12 -7.68 4.29
CA ASN A 63 18.55 -7.62 4.65
C ASN A 63 19.22 -6.30 4.29
N GLU A 64 18.83 -5.69 3.18
CA GLU A 64 19.44 -4.44 2.70
C GLU A 64 18.74 -3.17 3.15
N PHE A 65 17.62 -3.29 3.89
CA PHE A 65 16.74 -2.16 4.16
C PHE A 65 16.73 -1.80 5.63
N ASP A 66 16.49 -0.51 5.91
CA ASP A 66 16.28 0.02 7.26
C ASP A 66 14.80 0.11 7.61
N ALA A 67 13.96 0.26 6.59
CA ALA A 67 12.53 0.43 6.72
C ALA A 67 11.82 -0.11 5.46
N TYR A 68 10.52 -0.22 5.52
CA TYR A 68 9.72 -0.64 4.37
C TYR A 68 8.45 0.19 4.29
N GLU A 69 7.89 0.27 3.07
CA GLU A 69 6.56 0.86 2.86
C GLU A 69 5.51 -0.20 3.17
N GLN A 70 4.52 0.18 3.97
CA GLN A 70 3.48 -0.73 4.43
C GLN A 70 2.28 -0.70 3.50
N TYR A 71 1.84 -1.88 3.02
CA TYR A 71 0.52 -2.02 2.41
C TYR A 71 -0.51 -2.09 3.53
N PRO A 72 -1.67 -1.39 3.43
CA PRO A 72 -2.67 -1.43 4.48
C PRO A 72 -3.28 -2.83 4.63
N ASN A 73 -3.58 -3.20 5.87
CA ASN A 73 -4.37 -4.39 6.16
C ASN A 73 -5.81 -3.96 6.48
N ASP A 74 -6.69 -4.93 6.75
CA ASP A 74 -8.13 -4.69 6.88
C ASP A 74 -8.47 -3.62 7.92
N GLU A 75 -7.72 -3.53 9.01
CA GLU A 75 -8.00 -2.57 10.08
C GLU A 75 -7.66 -1.12 9.70
N HIS A 76 -6.86 -0.91 8.67
CA HIS A 76 -6.44 0.42 8.23
C HIS A 76 -7.44 1.09 7.29
N PHE A 77 -8.34 0.30 6.67
CA PHE A 77 -9.33 0.86 5.75
C PHE A 77 -10.35 1.69 6.53
N GLY A 78 -10.61 2.91 6.02
CA GLY A 78 -11.41 3.90 6.71
C GLY A 78 -10.58 4.87 7.56
N HIS A 79 -9.27 4.65 7.71
CA HIS A 79 -8.35 5.50 8.47
C HIS A 79 -7.34 6.19 7.57
N TRP A 80 -6.41 5.43 7.01
CA TRP A 80 -5.43 5.99 6.07
C TRP A 80 -5.44 5.23 4.73
N ALA A 81 -6.43 4.35 4.53
CA ALA A 81 -6.63 3.59 3.31
C ALA A 81 -8.13 3.55 3.02
N TYR A 82 -8.48 3.53 1.74
CA TYR A 82 -9.88 3.52 1.28
C TYR A 82 -10.01 2.64 0.05
N CYS A 83 -11.13 1.92 -0.04
CA CYS A 83 -11.47 1.09 -1.19
C CYS A 83 -12.55 1.77 -2.00
N CYS A 84 -12.31 1.97 -3.30
CA CYS A 84 -13.20 2.67 -4.21
C CYS A 84 -13.65 1.74 -5.33
N SER A 85 -14.95 1.83 -5.69
CA SER A 85 -15.52 0.98 -6.74
C SER A 85 -15.07 1.40 -8.15
N ASN A 86 -14.61 2.65 -8.34
CA ASN A 86 -14.05 3.09 -9.60
C ASN A 86 -12.89 4.07 -9.36
N PHE A 87 -12.12 4.31 -10.41
CA PHE A 87 -10.92 5.14 -10.31
C PHE A 87 -11.25 6.60 -9.95
N GLU A 88 -12.33 7.14 -10.48
CA GLU A 88 -12.69 8.54 -10.23
C GLU A 88 -12.90 8.83 -8.75
N LYS A 89 -13.42 7.87 -8.00
CA LYS A 89 -13.66 8.04 -6.57
C LYS A 89 -12.38 8.18 -5.75
N THR A 90 -11.23 7.82 -6.29
CA THR A 90 -9.96 7.97 -5.58
C THR A 90 -9.53 9.43 -5.48
N ARG A 91 -10.00 10.31 -6.38
CA ARG A 91 -9.53 11.69 -6.49
C ARG A 91 -9.76 12.49 -5.21
N LYS A 92 -10.89 12.30 -4.53
CA LYS A 92 -11.18 13.02 -3.29
C LYS A 92 -10.22 12.65 -2.17
N TYR A 93 -9.76 11.40 -2.14
CA TYR A 93 -8.81 10.95 -1.10
C TYR A 93 -7.42 11.50 -1.35
N ILE A 94 -7.03 11.68 -2.61
CA ILE A 94 -5.77 12.34 -2.94
C ILE A 94 -5.77 13.75 -2.37
N TYR A 95 -6.87 14.48 -2.55
CA TYR A 95 -7.01 15.82 -1.99
C TYR A 95 -6.88 15.81 -0.47
N MET A 96 -7.56 14.87 0.20
CA MET A 96 -7.51 14.71 1.65
C MET A 96 -6.07 14.47 2.13
N PHE A 97 -5.35 13.56 1.49
CA PHE A 97 -3.99 13.22 1.87
C PHE A 97 -3.03 14.38 1.66
N ASN A 98 -3.15 15.06 0.52
CA ASN A 98 -2.26 16.18 0.18
C ASN A 98 -2.48 17.39 1.10
N ASN A 99 -3.68 17.54 1.66
CA ASN A 99 -4.02 18.68 2.52
C ASN A 99 -4.15 18.28 3.99
N ASP A 100 -3.75 17.07 4.33
CA ASP A 100 -3.78 16.53 5.70
C ASP A 100 -5.17 16.66 6.36
N ILE A 101 -6.22 16.48 5.57
CA ILE A 101 -7.60 16.50 6.02
C ILE A 101 -8.03 15.05 6.26
N LYS A 102 -8.42 14.72 7.49
CA LYS A 102 -8.80 13.36 7.85
C LYS A 102 -10.10 13.27 8.61
#